data_3e8844286bf4a0771b52f8cd77b1fdbe
#
_entry.id   3e8844286bf4a0771b52f8cd77b1fdbe
#
_cell.length_a   1.000
_cell.length_b   1.000
_cell.length_c   1.000
_cell.angle_alpha   90.00
_cell.angle_beta   90.00
_cell.angle_gamma   90.00
#
_symmetry.space_group_name_H-M   'P 1'
#
loop_
_entity.id
_entity.type
_entity.pdbx_description
1 polymer ?
#
loop_
_entity_poly.entity_id
_entity_poly.type
_entity_poly.pdbx_seq_one_letter_code
_entity_poly.pdbx_strand_id
1 'polypeptide(L)'
;MNILQLAFHTSPFSIVGKNDGGGMSVYVQQISKYLSENHSVTVVTGEKADSFTDKNLEFISLDIFESELNVEDKEIYLQEFKNKLEDSLDLYSFDVIHAHYWLSGLVAKEISNELNIPFIFTSHSLGIFLDGYNKERVDCEKIVMTSTNLVTASSVFETMLIADTYKIDENKIKKITPGVDRKIFIPDLSVEKENIILSIGRIQEQKGQLQTIEFLNNFKKIQNDFKCYFVGGPSGKHGNEYLHELKQTIKDFNLDKHVEFLGDLPQTEIIELFKKAKLLIHNSKFETFGLVAIEANTMGVPVLTTNNGSLMEIIENNKNGYLSENLIDSNVNNFVNNLFNNDTKYKEIHLSCIEKSKKYDWTKTANELESLYQQLV
;
A
#
# COMPACT_ATOMS: atom_id res chain seq x y z
N MET A 1 0.25 27.31 2.49
CA MET A 1 1.48 26.87 1.82
C MET A 1 1.14 26.38 0.43
N ASN A 2 2.09 26.48 -0.47
CA ASN A 2 2.05 25.87 -1.80
C ASN A 2 2.92 24.61 -1.77
N ILE A 3 2.30 23.45 -1.92
CA ILE A 3 2.94 22.14 -1.77
C ILE A 3 3.04 21.47 -3.13
N LEU A 4 4.26 21.11 -3.54
CA LEU A 4 4.50 20.31 -4.73
C LEU A 4 4.68 18.84 -4.36
N GLN A 5 3.84 17.94 -4.86
CA GLN A 5 3.98 16.50 -4.69
C GLN A 5 4.44 15.87 -6.00
N LEU A 6 5.55 15.16 -5.97
CA LEU A 6 6.08 14.44 -7.12
C LEU A 6 5.78 12.95 -7.01
N ALA A 7 5.00 12.44 -7.96
CA ALA A 7 4.63 11.02 -8.10
C ALA A 7 5.01 10.54 -9.51
N PHE A 8 6.30 10.65 -9.86
CA PHE A 8 6.83 10.49 -11.20
C PHE A 8 6.33 9.24 -11.92
N HIS A 9 6.51 8.06 -11.33
CA HIS A 9 6.42 6.78 -12.04
C HIS A 9 5.00 6.22 -12.17
N THR A 10 4.01 6.74 -11.44
CA THR A 10 2.62 6.31 -11.53
C THR A 10 1.67 7.42 -11.16
N SER A 11 0.55 7.51 -11.89
CA SER A 11 -0.49 8.48 -11.59
C SER A 11 -1.24 8.09 -10.30
N PRO A 12 -1.27 8.97 -9.29
CA PRO A 12 -2.03 8.70 -8.07
C PRO A 12 -3.55 8.65 -8.27
N PHE A 13 -4.05 9.24 -9.36
CA PHE A 13 -5.48 9.37 -9.64
C PHE A 13 -5.99 8.36 -10.68
N SER A 14 -5.14 7.43 -11.12
CA SER A 14 -5.55 6.27 -11.90
C SER A 14 -6.37 5.28 -11.06
N ILE A 15 -7.07 4.36 -11.73
CA ILE A 15 -7.88 3.33 -11.06
C ILE A 15 -6.96 2.46 -10.18
N VAL A 16 -7.24 2.45 -8.87
CA VAL A 16 -6.51 1.62 -7.90
C VAL A 16 -6.64 0.13 -8.28
N GLY A 17 -5.51 -0.57 -8.26
CA GLY A 17 -5.44 -1.99 -8.62
C GLY A 17 -5.08 -2.24 -10.09
N LYS A 18 -5.10 -1.23 -10.96
CA LYS A 18 -4.67 -1.35 -12.35
C LYS A 18 -3.20 -0.96 -12.49
N ASN A 19 -2.43 -1.74 -13.24
CA ASN A 19 -0.99 -1.53 -13.48
C ASN A 19 -0.21 -1.39 -12.16
N ASP A 20 0.58 -0.32 -11.98
CA ASP A 20 1.33 -0.03 -10.75
C ASP A 20 0.52 0.75 -9.70
N GLY A 21 -0.76 1.02 -9.94
CA GLY A 21 -1.67 1.69 -9.00
C GLY A 21 -1.87 0.86 -7.73
N GLY A 22 -1.23 1.24 -6.63
CA GLY A 22 -1.23 0.50 -5.38
C GLY A 22 -1.29 1.42 -4.16
N GLY A 23 -0.72 0.96 -3.05
CA GLY A 23 -0.72 1.70 -1.78
C GLY A 23 -0.17 3.12 -1.88
N MET A 24 0.85 3.37 -2.72
CA MET A 24 1.37 4.72 -2.97
C MET A 24 0.32 5.62 -3.60
N SER A 25 -0.38 5.15 -4.64
CA SER A 25 -1.42 5.96 -5.32
C SER A 25 -2.52 6.34 -4.34
N VAL A 26 -3.01 5.40 -3.53
CA VAL A 26 -3.99 5.68 -2.47
C VAL A 26 -3.44 6.70 -1.46
N TYR A 27 -2.20 6.54 -1.03
CA TYR A 27 -1.57 7.45 -0.09
C TYR A 27 -1.51 8.88 -0.64
N VAL A 28 -0.92 9.07 -1.83
CA VAL A 28 -0.77 10.40 -2.46
C VAL A 28 -2.13 11.03 -2.71
N GLN A 29 -3.10 10.28 -3.26
CA GLN A 29 -4.45 10.78 -3.49
C GLN A 29 -5.11 11.28 -2.21
N GLN A 30 -5.05 10.50 -1.12
CA GLN A 30 -5.71 10.85 0.13
C GLN A 30 -5.02 12.03 0.82
N ILE A 31 -3.70 12.04 0.96
CA ILE A 31 -3.02 13.18 1.59
C ILE A 31 -3.21 14.47 0.79
N SER A 32 -3.18 14.40 -0.55
CA SER A 32 -3.42 15.58 -1.40
C SER A 32 -4.81 16.15 -1.19
N LYS A 33 -5.83 15.30 -1.12
CA LYS A 33 -7.22 15.68 -0.86
C LYS A 33 -7.37 16.40 0.48
N TYR A 34 -6.81 15.84 1.57
CA TYR A 34 -6.93 16.44 2.90
C TYR A 34 -6.07 17.71 3.05
N LEU A 35 -4.86 17.74 2.50
CA LEU A 35 -4.00 18.92 2.54
C LEU A 35 -4.59 20.07 1.72
N SER A 36 -5.28 19.79 0.60
CA SER A 36 -5.90 20.82 -0.24
C SER A 36 -7.11 21.52 0.42
N GLU A 37 -7.59 21.04 1.56
CA GLU A 37 -8.60 21.74 2.33
C GLU A 37 -8.06 23.08 2.88
N ASN A 38 -6.74 23.17 3.17
CA ASN A 38 -6.11 24.34 3.78
C ASN A 38 -4.92 24.90 2.98
N HIS A 39 -4.42 24.19 1.98
CA HIS A 39 -3.21 24.52 1.23
C HIS A 39 -3.44 24.42 -0.27
N SER A 40 -2.62 25.10 -1.06
CA SER A 40 -2.51 24.85 -2.50
C SER A 40 -1.63 23.62 -2.71
N VAL A 41 -2.15 22.57 -3.34
CA VAL A 41 -1.44 21.31 -3.56
C VAL A 41 -1.40 21.01 -5.06
N THR A 42 -0.21 20.94 -5.62
CA THR A 42 0.03 20.50 -6.99
C THR A 42 0.68 19.13 -6.99
N VAL A 43 0.04 18.14 -7.62
CA VAL A 43 0.56 16.77 -7.78
C VAL A 43 0.97 16.57 -9.22
N VAL A 44 2.21 16.12 -9.45
CA VAL A 44 2.74 15.93 -10.80
C VAL A 44 3.20 14.50 -11.02
N THR A 45 2.82 13.95 -12.17
CA THR A 45 3.26 12.62 -12.64
C THR A 45 3.87 12.68 -14.04
N GLY A 46 4.76 11.73 -14.36
CA GLY A 46 5.24 11.50 -15.72
C GLY A 46 4.34 10.58 -16.53
N GLU A 47 3.50 9.78 -15.86
CA GLU A 47 2.57 8.87 -16.51
C GLU A 47 1.44 9.63 -17.18
N LYS A 48 1.08 9.20 -18.40
CA LYS A 48 -0.03 9.75 -19.16
C LYS A 48 -1.37 9.55 -18.46
N ALA A 49 -2.04 10.65 -18.16
CA ALA A 49 -3.33 10.69 -17.49
C ALA A 49 -4.05 12.02 -17.75
N ASP A 50 -5.34 12.08 -17.49
CA ASP A 50 -6.09 13.33 -17.59
C ASP A 50 -5.76 14.26 -16.41
N SER A 51 -5.22 15.43 -16.71
CA SER A 51 -4.97 16.49 -15.73
C SER A 51 -6.29 17.14 -15.29
N PHE A 52 -6.36 17.59 -14.05
CA PHE A 52 -7.55 18.29 -13.53
C PHE A 52 -7.19 19.30 -12.45
N THR A 53 -8.12 20.21 -12.17
CA THR A 53 -8.09 21.10 -11.01
C THR A 53 -9.41 21.02 -10.26
N ASP A 54 -9.33 20.76 -8.96
CA ASP A 54 -10.48 20.80 -8.04
C ASP A 54 -10.13 21.66 -6.82
N LYS A 55 -10.66 22.88 -6.79
CA LYS A 55 -10.38 23.89 -5.76
C LYS A 55 -8.87 24.19 -5.64
N ASN A 56 -8.27 23.78 -4.52
CA ASN A 56 -6.85 23.99 -4.21
C ASN A 56 -5.98 22.77 -4.57
N LEU A 57 -6.55 21.74 -5.19
CA LEU A 57 -5.85 20.57 -5.67
C LEU A 57 -5.72 20.64 -7.19
N GLU A 58 -4.49 20.67 -7.66
CA GLU A 58 -4.16 20.58 -9.07
C GLU A 58 -3.40 19.28 -9.33
N PHE A 59 -3.84 18.51 -10.32
CA PHE A 59 -3.14 17.32 -10.79
C PHE A 59 -2.69 17.53 -12.23
N ILE A 60 -1.40 17.32 -12.47
CA ILE A 60 -0.76 17.50 -13.77
C ILE A 60 -0.07 16.22 -14.20
N SER A 61 -0.48 15.72 -15.36
CA SER A 61 0.27 14.72 -16.10
C SER A 61 1.17 15.42 -17.12
N LEU A 62 2.46 15.11 -17.10
CA LEU A 62 3.41 15.63 -18.10
C LEU A 62 3.48 14.75 -19.37
N ASP A 63 2.70 13.71 -19.43
CA ASP A 63 2.49 12.85 -20.61
C ASP A 63 3.80 12.36 -21.25
N ILE A 64 4.64 11.71 -20.44
CA ILE A 64 5.99 11.27 -20.83
C ILE A 64 5.97 9.79 -21.23
N PHE A 65 5.26 8.96 -20.47
CA PHE A 65 5.20 7.52 -20.72
C PHE A 65 3.83 6.92 -20.40
N GLU A 66 3.54 5.81 -21.06
CA GLU A 66 2.30 5.05 -20.85
C GLU A 66 2.38 4.23 -19.54
N SER A 67 1.21 3.89 -19.00
CA SER A 67 1.07 3.20 -17.69
C SER A 67 1.64 1.78 -17.67
N GLU A 68 1.73 1.12 -18.83
CA GLU A 68 2.19 -0.26 -18.98
C GLU A 68 3.71 -0.42 -18.90
N LEU A 69 4.47 0.69 -18.94
CA LEU A 69 5.92 0.65 -18.84
C LEU A 69 6.35 0.19 -17.44
N ASN A 70 7.32 -0.74 -17.36
CA ASN A 70 7.85 -1.18 -16.06
C ASN A 70 8.55 -0.01 -15.33
N VAL A 71 8.51 -0.04 -14.01
CA VAL A 71 9.08 1.03 -13.17
C VAL A 71 10.58 1.22 -13.43
N GLU A 72 11.33 0.12 -13.59
CA GLU A 72 12.76 0.14 -13.86
C GLU A 72 13.11 0.84 -15.18
N ASP A 73 12.24 0.70 -16.18
CA ASP A 73 12.43 1.30 -17.51
C ASP A 73 12.12 2.80 -17.52
N LYS A 74 11.44 3.32 -16.47
CA LYS A 74 11.06 4.75 -16.37
C LYS A 74 12.22 5.67 -15.99
N GLU A 75 13.31 5.14 -15.43
CA GLU A 75 14.44 5.94 -14.95
C GLU A 75 15.07 6.81 -16.07
N ILE A 76 15.11 6.32 -17.29
CA ILE A 76 15.65 7.06 -18.45
C ILE A 76 14.93 8.36 -18.75
N TYR A 77 13.71 8.54 -18.25
CA TYR A 77 12.87 9.72 -18.47
C TYR A 77 12.99 10.78 -17.36
N LEU A 78 13.83 10.59 -16.35
CA LEU A 78 13.95 11.53 -15.23
C LEU A 78 14.34 12.95 -15.67
N GLN A 79 15.29 13.06 -16.61
CA GLN A 79 15.70 14.37 -17.13
C GLN A 79 14.59 15.04 -17.95
N GLU A 80 13.87 14.26 -18.76
CA GLU A 80 12.72 14.80 -19.51
C GLU A 80 11.62 15.28 -18.56
N PHE A 81 11.36 14.52 -17.49
CA PHE A 81 10.39 14.90 -16.47
C PHE A 81 10.77 16.21 -15.79
N LYS A 82 12.05 16.37 -15.37
CA LYS A 82 12.54 17.59 -14.76
C LYS A 82 12.37 18.79 -15.71
N ASN A 83 12.81 18.66 -16.95
CA ASN A 83 12.70 19.74 -17.94
C ASN A 83 11.24 20.17 -18.17
N LYS A 84 10.33 19.21 -18.39
CA LYS A 84 8.91 19.49 -18.57
C LYS A 84 8.27 20.11 -17.32
N LEU A 85 8.71 19.68 -16.13
CA LEU A 85 8.24 20.26 -14.87
C LEU A 85 8.63 21.75 -14.75
N GLU A 86 9.88 22.08 -15.07
CA GLU A 86 10.41 23.45 -15.08
C GLU A 86 9.73 24.34 -16.14
N ASP A 87 9.41 23.77 -17.31
CA ASP A 87 8.71 24.48 -18.38
C ASP A 87 7.22 24.72 -18.05
N SER A 88 6.61 23.84 -17.26
CA SER A 88 5.17 23.86 -16.99
C SER A 88 4.77 24.62 -15.74
N LEU A 89 5.68 24.78 -14.77
CA LEU A 89 5.39 25.37 -13.47
C LEU A 89 6.43 26.40 -13.05
N ASP A 90 5.97 27.46 -12.39
CA ASP A 90 6.84 28.33 -11.62
C ASP A 90 7.25 27.65 -10.31
N LEU A 91 8.38 26.94 -10.34
CA LEU A 91 8.86 26.18 -9.20
C LEU A 91 9.22 27.05 -8.00
N TYR A 92 9.58 28.34 -8.20
CA TYR A 92 9.84 29.29 -7.11
C TYR A 92 8.59 29.64 -6.29
N SER A 93 7.39 29.31 -6.79
CA SER A 93 6.13 29.54 -6.08
C SER A 93 5.85 28.50 -5.00
N PHE A 94 6.59 27.40 -4.94
CA PHE A 94 6.36 26.32 -3.97
C PHE A 94 7.19 26.51 -2.69
N ASP A 95 6.56 26.27 -1.54
CA ASP A 95 7.19 26.35 -0.24
C ASP A 95 7.93 25.06 0.12
N VAL A 96 7.42 23.91 -0.31
CA VAL A 96 7.96 22.57 0.00
C VAL A 96 7.67 21.57 -1.12
N ILE A 97 8.60 20.62 -1.32
CA ILE A 97 8.43 19.48 -2.22
C ILE A 97 8.23 18.23 -1.38
N HIS A 98 7.23 17.39 -1.72
CA HIS A 98 7.09 16.06 -1.18
C HIS A 98 7.28 15.03 -2.29
N ALA A 99 8.38 14.30 -2.23
CA ALA A 99 8.72 13.29 -3.22
C ALA A 99 8.25 11.90 -2.78
N HIS A 100 7.51 11.24 -3.63
CA HIS A 100 6.99 9.89 -3.42
C HIS A 100 7.72 8.89 -4.31
N TYR A 101 8.39 7.93 -3.68
CA TYR A 101 9.23 6.93 -4.33
C TYR A 101 10.60 7.48 -4.79
N TRP A 102 11.59 6.60 -4.93
CA TRP A 102 12.99 6.97 -5.15
C TRP A 102 13.22 7.77 -6.45
N LEU A 103 12.51 7.44 -7.54
CA LEU A 103 12.60 8.20 -8.80
C LEU A 103 12.19 9.66 -8.64
N SER A 104 11.06 9.90 -7.96
CA SER A 104 10.64 11.27 -7.61
C SER A 104 11.63 11.96 -6.68
N GLY A 105 12.24 11.18 -5.76
CA GLY A 105 13.25 11.66 -4.83
C GLY A 105 14.52 12.18 -5.53
N LEU A 106 14.96 11.52 -6.61
CA LEU A 106 16.11 11.98 -7.40
C LEU A 106 15.84 13.34 -8.03
N VAL A 107 14.66 13.54 -8.63
CA VAL A 107 14.26 14.83 -9.22
C VAL A 107 14.11 15.89 -8.14
N ALA A 108 13.44 15.59 -7.04
CA ALA A 108 13.26 16.53 -5.94
C ALA A 108 14.59 17.00 -5.36
N LYS A 109 15.58 16.11 -5.24
CA LYS A 109 16.93 16.45 -4.79
C LYS A 109 17.60 17.50 -5.71
N GLU A 110 17.49 17.32 -7.03
CA GLU A 110 18.07 18.30 -7.98
C GLU A 110 17.39 19.65 -7.85
N ILE A 111 16.05 19.70 -7.90
CA ILE A 111 15.28 20.95 -7.78
C ILE A 111 15.55 21.63 -6.44
N SER A 112 15.54 20.88 -5.35
CA SER A 112 15.83 21.39 -4.00
C SER A 112 17.21 22.05 -3.93
N ASN A 113 18.24 21.45 -4.54
CA ASN A 113 19.59 22.00 -4.56
C ASN A 113 19.70 23.28 -5.42
N GLU A 114 18.99 23.32 -6.55
CA GLU A 114 19.03 24.45 -7.48
C GLU A 114 18.26 25.67 -6.98
N LEU A 115 17.07 25.42 -6.37
CA LEU A 115 16.13 26.48 -5.98
C LEU A 115 16.10 26.74 -4.48
N ASN A 116 16.82 25.94 -3.68
CA ASN A 116 16.83 26.01 -2.21
C ASN A 116 15.43 25.82 -1.59
N ILE A 117 14.60 24.97 -2.20
CA ILE A 117 13.28 24.59 -1.67
C ILE A 117 13.44 23.32 -0.83
N PRO A 118 12.97 23.28 0.43
CA PRO A 118 13.08 22.07 1.24
C PRO A 118 12.24 20.92 0.67
N PHE A 119 12.71 19.68 0.82
CA PHE A 119 11.92 18.54 0.42
C PHE A 119 11.85 17.43 1.47
N ILE A 120 10.71 16.73 1.47
CA ILE A 120 10.42 15.53 2.25
C ILE A 120 10.35 14.35 1.30
N PHE A 121 10.76 13.18 1.79
CA PHE A 121 10.76 11.94 1.03
C PHE A 121 9.96 10.83 1.71
N THR A 122 9.04 10.20 0.97
CA THR A 122 8.34 8.96 1.37
C THR A 122 8.72 7.83 0.41
N SER A 123 9.26 6.73 0.95
CA SER A 123 9.79 5.62 0.14
C SER A 123 8.70 4.79 -0.55
N HIS A 124 7.57 4.54 0.12
CA HIS A 124 6.47 3.63 -0.24
C HIS A 124 6.87 2.16 -0.43
N SER A 125 8.08 1.89 -0.82
CA SER A 125 8.73 0.56 -0.84
C SER A 125 10.24 0.74 -0.84
N LEU A 126 10.96 -0.25 -0.37
CA LEU A 126 12.42 -0.22 -0.25
C LEU A 126 13.05 -1.30 -1.13
N GLY A 127 14.07 -0.92 -1.87
CA GLY A 127 14.78 -1.79 -2.82
C GLY A 127 15.45 -3.00 -2.19
N ILE A 128 15.77 -2.93 -0.90
CA ILE A 128 16.33 -4.05 -0.13
C ILE A 128 15.41 -5.28 -0.05
N PHE A 129 14.12 -5.14 -0.36
CA PHE A 129 13.13 -6.20 -0.28
C PHE A 129 12.72 -6.79 -1.63
N LEU A 130 13.31 -6.29 -2.71
CA LEU A 130 13.07 -6.86 -4.03
C LEU A 130 13.81 -8.19 -4.16
N ASP A 131 13.11 -9.20 -4.71
CA ASP A 131 13.75 -10.43 -5.11
C ASP A 131 14.85 -10.10 -6.15
N GLY A 132 16.10 -10.39 -5.79
CA GLY A 132 17.27 -10.03 -6.62
C GLY A 132 17.89 -8.67 -6.31
N TYR A 133 17.94 -8.27 -5.02
CA TYR A 133 18.69 -7.11 -4.49
C TYR A 133 19.24 -6.16 -5.57
N ASN A 134 18.46 -5.15 -5.95
CA ASN A 134 18.90 -4.13 -6.89
C ASN A 134 19.77 -3.10 -6.16
N LYS A 135 21.09 -3.30 -6.22
CA LYS A 135 22.05 -2.42 -5.55
C LYS A 135 21.95 -0.97 -6.04
N GLU A 136 21.74 -0.75 -7.33
CA GLU A 136 21.64 0.60 -7.91
C GLU A 136 20.45 1.36 -7.29
N ARG A 137 19.29 0.71 -7.20
CA ARG A 137 18.13 1.30 -6.56
C ARG A 137 18.40 1.60 -5.07
N VAL A 138 19.00 0.68 -4.31
CA VAL A 138 19.34 0.89 -2.89
C VAL A 138 20.31 2.06 -2.73
N ASP A 139 21.30 2.19 -3.60
CA ASP A 139 22.24 3.30 -3.59
C ASP A 139 21.52 4.64 -3.91
N CYS A 140 20.62 4.66 -4.88
CA CYS A 140 19.78 5.83 -5.19
C CYS A 140 18.86 6.22 -4.03
N GLU A 141 18.17 5.26 -3.41
CA GLU A 141 17.34 5.48 -2.22
C GLU A 141 18.16 6.11 -1.09
N LYS A 142 19.36 5.60 -0.85
CA LYS A 142 20.29 6.17 0.15
C LYS A 142 20.69 7.60 -0.16
N ILE A 143 21.00 7.90 -1.43
CA ILE A 143 21.34 9.27 -1.87
C ILE A 143 20.16 10.20 -1.60
N VAL A 144 18.94 9.82 -1.96
CA VAL A 144 17.74 10.62 -1.72
C VAL A 144 17.51 10.84 -0.23
N MET A 145 17.50 9.77 0.59
CA MET A 145 17.29 9.85 2.03
C MET A 145 18.36 10.67 2.75
N THR A 146 19.60 10.65 2.26
CA THR A 146 20.69 11.47 2.82
C THR A 146 20.49 12.94 2.48
N SER A 147 19.99 13.25 1.29
CA SER A 147 19.84 14.62 0.77
C SER A 147 18.58 15.33 1.24
N THR A 148 17.48 14.60 1.46
CA THR A 148 16.19 15.18 1.89
C THR A 148 16.29 15.83 3.27
N ASN A 149 15.42 16.78 3.59
CA ASN A 149 15.30 17.36 4.93
C ASN A 149 14.73 16.35 5.93
N LEU A 150 13.67 15.65 5.55
CA LEU A 150 13.03 14.62 6.37
C LEU A 150 12.65 13.41 5.51
N VAL A 151 12.75 12.23 6.11
CA VAL A 151 12.21 10.97 5.57
C VAL A 151 10.96 10.61 6.34
N THR A 152 9.86 10.29 5.67
CA THR A 152 8.70 9.73 6.35
C THR A 152 8.65 8.21 6.21
N ALA A 153 8.35 7.53 7.30
CA ALA A 153 8.15 6.09 7.38
C ALA A 153 6.74 5.79 7.89
N SER A 154 6.09 4.77 7.34
CA SER A 154 4.71 4.43 7.64
C SER A 154 4.52 3.67 8.97
N SER A 155 5.59 3.06 9.48
CA SER A 155 5.59 2.19 10.66
C SER A 155 6.89 2.33 11.46
N VAL A 156 6.89 1.85 12.71
CA VAL A 156 8.13 1.74 13.52
C VAL A 156 9.09 0.78 12.84
N PHE A 157 8.58 -0.33 12.30
CA PHE A 157 9.39 -1.29 11.56
C PHE A 157 10.14 -0.62 10.40
N GLU A 158 9.46 0.17 9.57
CA GLU A 158 10.09 0.89 8.46
C GLU A 158 11.10 1.94 8.96
N THR A 159 10.78 2.64 10.06
CA THR A 159 11.70 3.60 10.70
C THR A 159 13.03 2.94 11.08
N MET A 160 12.96 1.82 11.81
CA MET A 160 14.15 1.06 12.22
C MET A 160 14.93 0.54 11.01
N LEU A 161 14.22 0.06 10.02
CA LEU A 161 14.84 -0.48 8.81
C LEU A 161 15.60 0.60 8.01
N ILE A 162 15.01 1.80 7.85
CA ILE A 162 15.67 2.94 7.20
C ILE A 162 16.92 3.35 7.99
N ALA A 163 16.79 3.49 9.30
CA ALA A 163 17.92 3.86 10.15
C ALA A 163 19.05 2.81 10.10
N ASP A 164 18.72 1.53 10.24
CA ASP A 164 19.70 0.46 10.33
C ASP A 164 20.34 0.09 8.99
N THR A 165 19.55 0.03 7.92
CA THR A 165 20.05 -0.44 6.61
C THR A 165 20.69 0.68 5.81
N TYR A 166 19.98 1.82 5.69
CA TYR A 166 20.47 2.96 4.91
C TYR A 166 21.39 3.88 5.71
N LYS A 167 21.50 3.66 7.03
CA LYS A 167 22.32 4.49 7.96
C LYS A 167 21.90 5.95 7.96
N ILE A 168 20.60 6.19 7.99
CA ILE A 168 19.99 7.51 8.09
C ILE A 168 19.81 7.86 9.57
N ASP A 169 20.13 9.10 9.94
CA ASP A 169 19.93 9.63 11.30
C ASP A 169 18.44 9.51 11.69
N GLU A 170 18.19 8.85 12.83
CA GLU A 170 16.84 8.64 13.35
C GLU A 170 16.06 9.95 13.56
N ASN A 171 16.74 11.05 13.91
CA ASN A 171 16.11 12.36 14.05
C ASN A 171 15.50 12.88 12.74
N LYS A 172 16.04 12.43 11.61
CA LYS A 172 15.57 12.77 10.26
C LYS A 172 14.37 11.93 9.82
N ILE A 173 14.13 10.79 10.47
CA ILE A 173 13.04 9.88 10.12
C ILE A 173 11.81 10.20 10.98
N LYS A 174 10.68 10.46 10.34
CA LYS A 174 9.40 10.76 11.01
C LYS A 174 8.38 9.70 10.67
N LYS A 175 7.83 9.06 11.70
CA LYS A 175 6.76 8.09 11.48
C LYS A 175 5.46 8.82 11.19
N ILE A 176 4.93 8.63 9.99
CA ILE A 176 3.64 9.14 9.53
C ILE A 176 2.77 7.96 9.12
N THR A 177 1.84 7.61 9.97
CA THR A 177 1.00 6.42 9.79
C THR A 177 -0.12 6.71 8.78
N PRO A 178 -0.25 5.94 7.69
CA PRO A 178 -1.35 6.05 6.75
C PRO A 178 -2.72 5.79 7.40
N GLY A 179 -3.76 6.31 6.79
CA GLY A 179 -5.14 6.16 7.24
C GLY A 179 -5.98 5.21 6.38
N VAL A 180 -7.28 5.19 6.66
CA VAL A 180 -8.31 4.59 5.83
C VAL A 180 -9.46 5.58 5.65
N ASP A 181 -10.07 5.59 4.47
CA ASP A 181 -11.23 6.46 4.20
C ASP A 181 -12.51 5.83 4.78
N ARG A 182 -12.88 6.27 5.98
CA ARG A 182 -14.07 5.79 6.69
C ARG A 182 -15.39 6.27 6.10
N LYS A 183 -15.36 7.17 5.12
CA LYS A 183 -16.55 7.58 4.35
C LYS A 183 -16.87 6.54 3.26
N ILE A 184 -15.87 5.76 2.87
CA ILE A 184 -15.97 4.72 1.85
C ILE A 184 -16.03 3.33 2.50
N PHE A 185 -15.09 3.04 3.41
CA PHE A 185 -15.05 1.77 4.15
C PHE A 185 -15.99 1.83 5.35
N ILE A 186 -17.29 1.61 5.10
CA ILE A 186 -18.33 1.63 6.13
C ILE A 186 -18.79 0.19 6.40
N PRO A 187 -18.53 -0.36 7.62
CA PRO A 187 -18.98 -1.69 7.96
C PRO A 187 -20.51 -1.75 8.04
N ASP A 188 -21.08 -2.77 7.43
CA ASP A 188 -22.52 -3.04 7.52
C ASP A 188 -22.78 -4.23 8.45
N LEU A 189 -23.26 -3.94 9.65
CA LEU A 189 -23.54 -4.96 10.67
C LEU A 189 -24.81 -5.77 10.39
N SER A 190 -25.62 -5.39 9.40
CA SER A 190 -26.82 -6.11 9.00
C SER A 190 -26.55 -7.22 7.99
N VAL A 191 -25.41 -7.17 7.29
CA VAL A 191 -25.03 -8.21 6.33
C VAL A 191 -24.50 -9.43 7.07
N GLU A 192 -25.10 -10.59 6.80
CA GLU A 192 -24.62 -11.86 7.30
C GLU A 192 -23.28 -12.21 6.64
N LYS A 193 -22.32 -12.60 7.45
CA LYS A 193 -20.98 -12.99 6.96
C LYS A 193 -21.00 -14.44 6.45
N GLU A 194 -20.44 -14.62 5.29
CA GLU A 194 -20.27 -15.90 4.62
C GLU A 194 -18.87 -16.48 4.93
N ASN A 195 -18.70 -17.78 4.76
CA ASN A 195 -17.40 -18.44 4.91
C ASN A 195 -16.47 -18.11 3.74
N ILE A 196 -16.27 -16.81 3.50
CA ILE A 196 -15.41 -16.24 2.45
C ILE A 196 -14.08 -15.82 3.08
N ILE A 197 -13.01 -16.27 2.44
CA ILE A 197 -11.63 -15.83 2.67
C ILE A 197 -11.24 -14.91 1.51
N LEU A 198 -10.63 -13.80 1.80
CA LEU A 198 -10.07 -12.89 0.79
C LEU A 198 -8.55 -12.94 0.81
N SER A 199 -7.95 -12.82 -0.36
CA SER A 199 -6.53 -12.50 -0.54
C SER A 199 -6.45 -11.38 -1.57
N ILE A 200 -6.14 -10.16 -1.12
CA ILE A 200 -6.20 -8.95 -1.93
C ILE A 200 -4.80 -8.38 -2.12
N GLY A 201 -4.42 -8.19 -3.36
CA GLY A 201 -3.14 -7.62 -3.76
C GLY A 201 -2.69 -8.12 -5.12
N ARG A 202 -1.76 -7.42 -5.74
CA ARG A 202 -1.17 -7.81 -7.02
C ARG A 202 -0.66 -9.25 -6.97
N ILE A 203 -0.85 -10.00 -8.04
CA ILE A 203 -0.35 -11.37 -8.14
C ILE A 203 1.16 -11.30 -8.40
N GLN A 204 1.91 -11.47 -7.33
CA GLN A 204 3.37 -11.43 -7.30
C GLN A 204 3.86 -12.36 -6.18
N GLU A 205 5.00 -13.01 -6.38
CA GLU A 205 5.56 -13.95 -5.41
C GLU A 205 5.75 -13.35 -4.01
N GLN A 206 6.09 -12.06 -3.95
CA GLN A 206 6.25 -11.30 -2.72
C GLN A 206 4.96 -11.17 -1.89
N LYS A 207 3.78 -11.34 -2.51
CA LYS A 207 2.47 -11.27 -1.84
C LYS A 207 2.01 -12.59 -1.22
N GLY A 208 2.79 -13.66 -1.39
CA GLY A 208 2.59 -14.91 -0.65
C GLY A 208 1.32 -15.69 -0.99
N GLN A 209 0.82 -15.56 -2.22
CA GLN A 209 -0.39 -16.28 -2.64
C GLN A 209 -0.19 -17.80 -2.65
N LEU A 210 1.01 -18.28 -2.98
CA LEU A 210 1.31 -19.73 -2.96
C LEU A 210 1.15 -20.29 -1.55
N GLN A 211 1.72 -19.63 -0.53
CA GLN A 211 1.57 -20.04 0.87
C GLN A 211 0.11 -19.98 1.34
N THR A 212 -0.66 -19.03 0.81
CA THR A 212 -2.11 -18.97 1.06
C THR A 212 -2.80 -20.22 0.49
N ILE A 213 -2.47 -20.65 -0.74
CA ILE A 213 -3.04 -21.86 -1.35
C ILE A 213 -2.63 -23.11 -0.58
N GLU A 214 -1.39 -23.22 -0.12
CA GLU A 214 -0.91 -24.32 0.73
C GLU A 214 -1.69 -24.39 2.07
N PHE A 215 -1.93 -23.24 2.69
CA PHE A 215 -2.81 -23.14 3.86
C PHE A 215 -4.22 -23.67 3.55
N LEU A 216 -4.84 -23.21 2.46
CA LEU A 216 -6.19 -23.63 2.06
C LEU A 216 -6.28 -25.15 1.82
N ASN A 217 -5.24 -25.76 1.25
CA ASN A 217 -5.16 -27.21 1.06
C ASN A 217 -5.17 -27.99 2.39
N ASN A 218 -4.50 -27.45 3.41
CA ASN A 218 -4.54 -28.03 4.75
C ASN A 218 -5.87 -27.75 5.46
N PHE A 219 -6.37 -26.53 5.36
CA PHE A 219 -7.62 -26.10 5.98
C PHE A 219 -8.84 -26.84 5.43
N LYS A 220 -8.86 -27.19 4.14
CA LYS A 220 -9.92 -28.01 3.51
C LYS A 220 -10.14 -29.36 4.20
N LYS A 221 -9.12 -29.93 4.83
CA LYS A 221 -9.24 -31.21 5.56
C LYS A 221 -10.04 -31.06 6.86
N ILE A 222 -10.15 -29.85 7.39
CA ILE A 222 -10.81 -29.52 8.66
C ILE A 222 -12.18 -28.90 8.40
N GLN A 223 -12.25 -27.97 7.45
CA GLN A 223 -13.45 -27.26 7.06
C GLN A 223 -13.55 -27.23 5.53
N ASN A 224 -14.60 -27.84 4.99
CA ASN A 224 -14.80 -27.93 3.54
C ASN A 224 -15.81 -26.90 3.01
N ASP A 225 -16.53 -26.21 3.88
CA ASP A 225 -17.47 -25.14 3.52
C ASP A 225 -16.78 -23.78 3.60
N PHE A 226 -16.07 -23.41 2.53
CA PHE A 226 -15.48 -22.08 2.35
C PHE A 226 -15.26 -21.73 0.88
N LYS A 227 -15.15 -20.44 0.59
CA LYS A 227 -14.64 -19.89 -0.66
C LYS A 227 -13.44 -19.00 -0.38
N CYS A 228 -12.48 -18.96 -1.29
CA CYS A 228 -11.37 -18.02 -1.27
C CYS A 228 -11.31 -17.26 -2.58
N TYR A 229 -11.35 -15.93 -2.49
CA TYR A 229 -11.21 -15.04 -3.64
C TYR A 229 -9.85 -14.36 -3.63
N PHE A 230 -9.09 -14.55 -4.70
CA PHE A 230 -7.89 -13.78 -4.98
C PHE A 230 -8.28 -12.57 -5.83
N VAL A 231 -8.04 -11.37 -5.30
CA VAL A 231 -8.36 -10.08 -5.95
C VAL A 231 -7.07 -9.37 -6.28
N GLY A 232 -6.90 -9.02 -7.55
CA GLY A 232 -5.73 -8.35 -8.10
C GLY A 232 -5.21 -9.06 -9.35
N GLY A 233 -4.63 -8.30 -10.25
CA GLY A 233 -4.04 -8.80 -11.50
C GLY A 233 -2.57 -9.21 -11.35
N PRO A 234 -2.03 -9.95 -12.32
CA PRO A 234 -0.60 -10.23 -12.42
C PRO A 234 0.18 -8.94 -12.65
N SER A 235 1.30 -8.77 -11.95
CA SER A 235 2.11 -7.56 -12.03
C SER A 235 3.60 -7.89 -11.97
N GLY A 236 4.41 -7.02 -12.61
CA GLY A 236 5.83 -7.22 -12.76
C GLY A 236 6.19 -8.26 -13.83
N LYS A 237 7.49 -8.39 -14.10
CA LYS A 237 8.04 -9.20 -15.20
C LYS A 237 7.57 -10.66 -15.22
N HIS A 238 7.37 -11.27 -14.05
CA HIS A 238 7.01 -12.69 -13.90
C HIS A 238 5.57 -12.91 -13.37
N GLY A 239 4.74 -11.86 -13.31
CA GLY A 239 3.40 -11.95 -12.75
C GLY A 239 2.49 -12.97 -13.45
N ASN A 240 2.53 -13.03 -14.78
CA ASN A 240 1.73 -13.99 -15.56
C ASN A 240 2.20 -15.46 -15.37
N GLU A 241 3.51 -15.67 -15.30
CA GLU A 241 4.10 -16.98 -15.04
C GLU A 241 3.70 -17.48 -13.64
N TYR A 242 3.80 -16.60 -12.65
CA TYR A 242 3.39 -16.91 -11.28
C TYR A 242 1.88 -17.17 -11.16
N LEU A 243 1.02 -16.40 -11.84
CA LEU A 243 -0.42 -16.69 -11.90
C LEU A 243 -0.69 -18.08 -12.50
N HIS A 244 0.07 -18.49 -13.53
CA HIS A 244 -0.05 -19.82 -14.12
C HIS A 244 0.32 -20.92 -13.12
N GLU A 245 1.42 -20.75 -12.39
CA GLU A 245 1.86 -21.65 -11.33
C GLU A 245 0.80 -21.80 -10.23
N LEU A 246 0.22 -20.69 -9.74
CA LEU A 246 -0.84 -20.70 -8.74
C LEU A 246 -2.08 -21.49 -9.22
N LYS A 247 -2.50 -21.27 -10.47
CA LYS A 247 -3.62 -22.00 -11.07
C LYS A 247 -3.35 -23.49 -11.20
N GLN A 248 -2.11 -23.87 -11.51
CA GLN A 248 -1.74 -25.28 -11.56
C GLN A 248 -1.75 -25.92 -10.15
N THR A 249 -1.18 -25.23 -9.16
CA THR A 249 -1.18 -25.68 -7.75
C THR A 249 -2.60 -25.88 -7.20
N ILE A 250 -3.55 -25.01 -7.56
CA ILE A 250 -4.97 -25.14 -7.20
C ILE A 250 -5.56 -26.45 -7.75
N LYS A 251 -5.25 -26.79 -9.01
CA LYS A 251 -5.70 -28.07 -9.62
C LYS A 251 -5.07 -29.27 -8.94
N ASP A 252 -3.75 -29.22 -8.70
CA ASP A 252 -3.01 -30.34 -8.07
C ASP A 252 -3.54 -30.62 -6.66
N PHE A 253 -3.98 -29.58 -5.94
CA PHE A 253 -4.60 -29.69 -4.61
C PHE A 253 -6.11 -29.92 -4.64
N ASN A 254 -6.73 -29.99 -5.83
CA ASN A 254 -8.19 -30.13 -6.01
C ASN A 254 -8.97 -29.03 -5.27
N LEU A 255 -8.51 -27.78 -5.36
CA LEU A 255 -9.11 -26.60 -4.75
C LEU A 255 -10.00 -25.79 -5.72
N ASP A 256 -10.21 -26.25 -6.96
CA ASP A 256 -10.98 -25.54 -8.01
C ASP A 256 -12.40 -25.14 -7.56
N LYS A 257 -13.01 -25.91 -6.65
CA LYS A 257 -14.33 -25.57 -6.12
C LYS A 257 -14.30 -24.52 -5.00
N HIS A 258 -13.12 -24.25 -4.43
CA HIS A 258 -12.94 -23.37 -3.28
C HIS A 258 -12.29 -22.03 -3.66
N VAL A 259 -11.46 -22.00 -4.70
CA VAL A 259 -10.61 -20.86 -5.03
C VAL A 259 -10.98 -20.27 -6.37
N GLU A 260 -11.08 -18.95 -6.41
CA GLU A 260 -11.36 -18.17 -7.63
C GLU A 260 -10.47 -16.93 -7.70
N PHE A 261 -9.94 -16.63 -8.91
CA PHE A 261 -9.24 -15.39 -9.20
C PHE A 261 -10.21 -14.41 -9.86
N LEU A 262 -10.48 -13.29 -9.20
CA LEU A 262 -11.43 -12.28 -9.67
C LEU A 262 -10.76 -11.20 -10.56
N GLY A 263 -9.40 -11.21 -10.64
CA GLY A 263 -8.67 -10.15 -11.33
C GLY A 263 -8.71 -8.82 -10.58
N ASP A 264 -8.43 -7.75 -11.30
CA ASP A 264 -8.50 -6.40 -10.76
C ASP A 264 -9.96 -5.97 -10.60
N LEU A 265 -10.31 -5.53 -9.41
CA LEU A 265 -11.66 -5.05 -9.09
C LEU A 265 -11.60 -3.57 -8.66
N PRO A 266 -12.62 -2.78 -8.99
CA PRO A 266 -12.76 -1.44 -8.45
C PRO A 266 -12.99 -1.51 -6.93
N GLN A 267 -12.58 -0.44 -6.22
CA GLN A 267 -12.67 -0.37 -4.76
C GLN A 267 -14.09 -0.63 -4.23
N THR A 268 -15.11 -0.22 -4.96
CA THR A 268 -16.52 -0.45 -4.61
C THR A 268 -16.87 -1.95 -4.52
N GLU A 269 -16.34 -2.77 -5.44
CA GLU A 269 -16.55 -4.22 -5.40
C GLU A 269 -15.74 -4.89 -4.29
N ILE A 270 -14.52 -4.41 -4.03
CA ILE A 270 -13.71 -4.88 -2.89
C ILE A 270 -14.44 -4.63 -1.56
N ILE A 271 -15.10 -3.48 -1.41
CA ILE A 271 -15.93 -3.15 -0.24
C ILE A 271 -17.07 -4.16 -0.09
N GLU A 272 -17.78 -4.51 -1.17
CA GLU A 272 -18.86 -5.50 -1.14
C GLU A 272 -18.34 -6.91 -0.75
N LEU A 273 -17.14 -7.28 -1.21
CA LEU A 273 -16.49 -8.51 -0.75
C LEU A 273 -16.17 -8.46 0.75
N PHE A 274 -15.62 -7.35 1.26
CA PHE A 274 -15.37 -7.19 2.70
C PHE A 274 -16.63 -7.27 3.54
N LYS A 275 -17.77 -6.75 3.07
CA LYS A 275 -19.04 -6.86 3.79
C LYS A 275 -19.44 -8.32 4.05
N LYS A 276 -19.12 -9.22 3.13
CA LYS A 276 -19.48 -10.64 3.20
C LYS A 276 -18.40 -11.54 3.81
N ALA A 277 -17.14 -11.19 3.66
CA ALA A 277 -16.03 -12.03 4.06
C ALA A 277 -15.84 -12.14 5.58
N LYS A 278 -15.42 -13.32 6.03
CA LYS A 278 -15.03 -13.60 7.43
C LYS A 278 -13.55 -13.45 7.70
N LEU A 279 -12.69 -13.47 6.68
CA LEU A 279 -11.24 -13.44 6.86
C LEU A 279 -10.54 -12.80 5.66
N LEU A 280 -9.53 -11.99 5.93
CA LEU A 280 -8.49 -11.63 4.96
C LEU A 280 -7.22 -12.41 5.29
N ILE A 281 -6.62 -13.08 4.31
CA ILE A 281 -5.24 -13.57 4.39
C ILE A 281 -4.35 -12.59 3.63
N HIS A 282 -3.45 -11.95 4.37
CA HIS A 282 -2.49 -10.99 3.82
C HIS A 282 -1.08 -11.45 4.17
N ASN A 283 -0.50 -12.28 3.32
CA ASN A 283 0.74 -13.00 3.60
C ASN A 283 1.94 -12.46 2.81
N SER A 284 2.05 -11.14 2.66
CA SER A 284 3.21 -10.54 1.99
C SER A 284 4.51 -10.92 2.70
N LYS A 285 5.53 -11.32 1.94
CA LYS A 285 6.90 -11.56 2.46
C LYS A 285 7.44 -10.30 3.14
N PHE A 286 7.02 -9.16 2.64
CA PHE A 286 7.40 -7.85 3.12
C PHE A 286 6.24 -6.86 3.01
N GLU A 287 5.99 -6.09 4.08
CA GLU A 287 4.98 -5.05 4.10
C GLU A 287 5.49 -3.85 4.90
N THR A 288 5.55 -2.67 4.26
CA THR A 288 5.93 -1.43 4.93
C THR A 288 4.81 -0.90 5.81
N PHE A 289 3.53 -1.11 5.41
CA PHE A 289 2.39 -0.72 6.20
C PHE A 289 1.25 -1.74 6.17
N GLY A 290 0.66 -2.03 5.00
CA GLY A 290 -0.46 -2.96 4.89
C GLY A 290 -1.83 -2.28 4.91
N LEU A 291 -2.06 -1.33 4.00
CA LEU A 291 -3.35 -0.63 3.86
C LEU A 291 -4.54 -1.60 3.80
N VAL A 292 -4.43 -2.67 3.01
CA VAL A 292 -5.50 -3.67 2.86
C VAL A 292 -5.87 -4.34 4.19
N ALA A 293 -4.90 -4.55 5.08
CA ALA A 293 -5.16 -5.11 6.41
C ALA A 293 -5.98 -4.16 7.28
N ILE A 294 -5.73 -2.85 7.17
CA ILE A 294 -6.51 -1.84 7.90
C ILE A 294 -7.88 -1.65 7.29
N GLU A 295 -8.00 -1.65 5.96
CA GLU A 295 -9.28 -1.64 5.25
C GLU A 295 -10.15 -2.81 5.68
N ALA A 296 -9.59 -4.03 5.71
CA ALA A 296 -10.27 -5.22 6.22
C ALA A 296 -10.74 -5.05 7.66
N ASN A 297 -9.85 -4.61 8.57
CA ASN A 297 -10.22 -4.37 9.96
C ASN A 297 -11.28 -3.27 10.10
N THR A 298 -11.24 -2.23 9.26
CA THR A 298 -12.27 -1.19 9.25
C THR A 298 -13.65 -1.75 8.89
N MET A 299 -13.68 -2.73 7.99
CA MET A 299 -14.89 -3.47 7.58
C MET A 299 -15.24 -4.62 8.54
N GLY A 300 -14.54 -4.73 9.68
CA GLY A 300 -14.76 -5.78 10.68
C GLY A 300 -14.26 -7.16 10.24
N VAL A 301 -13.38 -7.24 9.27
CA VAL A 301 -12.78 -8.49 8.79
C VAL A 301 -11.43 -8.69 9.46
N PRO A 302 -11.25 -9.75 10.28
CA PRO A 302 -9.97 -10.10 10.87
C PRO A 302 -8.95 -10.49 9.81
N VAL A 303 -7.66 -10.28 10.13
CA VAL A 303 -6.55 -10.54 9.22
C VAL A 303 -5.70 -11.68 9.73
N LEU A 304 -5.46 -12.68 8.89
CA LEU A 304 -4.43 -13.71 9.09
C LEU A 304 -3.18 -13.32 8.32
N THR A 305 -2.05 -13.27 8.99
CA THR A 305 -0.77 -12.90 8.38
C THR A 305 0.40 -13.60 9.07
N THR A 306 1.55 -13.60 8.43
CA THR A 306 2.81 -14.01 9.05
C THR A 306 3.50 -12.82 9.73
N ASN A 307 4.45 -13.13 10.62
CA ASN A 307 5.21 -12.14 11.42
C ASN A 307 6.18 -11.33 10.57
N ASN A 308 5.68 -10.64 9.53
CA ASN A 308 6.50 -9.91 8.57
C ASN A 308 6.16 -8.43 8.55
N GLY A 309 7.18 -7.60 8.80
CA GLY A 309 7.07 -6.16 8.63
C GLY A 309 6.11 -5.46 9.60
N SER A 310 5.46 -4.43 9.11
CA SER A 310 4.57 -3.56 9.89
C SER A 310 3.28 -4.22 10.36
N LEU A 311 2.89 -5.36 9.80
CA LEU A 311 1.67 -6.05 10.22
C LEU A 311 1.71 -6.49 11.69
N MET A 312 2.91 -6.68 12.26
CA MET A 312 3.08 -6.90 13.70
C MET A 312 2.63 -5.71 14.58
N GLU A 313 2.59 -4.50 14.02
CA GLU A 313 2.11 -3.29 14.74
C GLU A 313 0.59 -3.12 14.62
N ILE A 314 -0.01 -3.75 13.60
CA ILE A 314 -1.43 -3.62 13.25
C ILE A 314 -2.25 -4.73 13.89
N ILE A 315 -1.76 -5.98 13.82
CA ILE A 315 -2.52 -7.16 14.18
C ILE A 315 -2.17 -7.63 15.59
N GLU A 316 -3.21 -7.83 16.39
CA GLU A 316 -3.15 -8.42 17.72
C GLU A 316 -3.91 -9.76 17.72
N ASN A 317 -3.23 -10.82 18.13
CA ASN A 317 -3.78 -12.18 18.13
C ASN A 317 -5.10 -12.28 18.90
N ASN A 318 -6.09 -12.90 18.27
CA ASN A 318 -7.45 -13.13 18.77
C ASN A 318 -8.26 -11.84 19.05
N LYS A 319 -7.78 -10.66 18.61
CA LYS A 319 -8.50 -9.40 18.74
C LYS A 319 -8.96 -8.85 17.39
N ASN A 320 -8.01 -8.64 16.46
CA ASN A 320 -8.34 -8.15 15.12
C ASN A 320 -7.71 -9.00 14.00
N GLY A 321 -7.15 -10.14 14.36
CA GLY A 321 -6.53 -11.06 13.46
C GLY A 321 -5.67 -12.10 14.17
N TYR A 322 -4.76 -12.70 13.42
CA TYR A 322 -3.81 -13.67 13.93
C TYR A 322 -2.47 -13.54 13.20
N LEU A 323 -1.40 -13.42 13.97
CA LEU A 323 -0.01 -13.44 13.54
C LEU A 323 0.57 -14.81 13.81
N SER A 324 1.24 -15.41 12.83
CA SER A 324 1.94 -16.69 12.97
C SER A 324 3.31 -16.61 12.30
N GLU A 325 4.22 -17.51 12.65
CA GLU A 325 5.48 -17.66 11.93
C GLU A 325 5.26 -18.27 10.54
N ASN A 326 4.24 -19.11 10.41
CA ASN A 326 3.82 -19.70 9.14
C ASN A 326 2.32 -19.99 9.16
N LEU A 327 1.69 -20.09 7.98
CA LEU A 327 0.25 -20.34 7.88
C LEU A 327 -0.15 -21.81 8.12
N ILE A 328 0.80 -22.73 8.19
CA ILE A 328 0.55 -24.18 8.33
C ILE A 328 0.41 -24.60 9.80
N ASP A 329 0.65 -23.70 10.74
CA ASP A 329 0.55 -23.94 12.17
C ASP A 329 -0.88 -24.41 12.56
N SER A 330 -0.96 -25.39 13.47
CA SER A 330 -2.23 -25.88 14.01
C SER A 330 -3.05 -24.81 14.71
N ASN A 331 -2.42 -23.82 15.34
CA ASN A 331 -3.09 -22.70 15.98
C ASN A 331 -3.77 -21.79 14.96
N VAL A 332 -3.19 -21.61 13.76
CA VAL A 332 -3.82 -20.91 12.63
C VAL A 332 -5.11 -21.61 12.22
N ASN A 333 -5.05 -22.93 12.03
CA ASN A 333 -6.23 -23.72 11.70
C ASN A 333 -7.32 -23.61 12.78
N ASN A 334 -6.95 -23.65 14.05
CA ASN A 334 -7.88 -23.49 15.17
C ASN A 334 -8.50 -22.09 15.19
N PHE A 335 -7.70 -21.03 14.94
CA PHE A 335 -8.19 -19.67 14.86
C PHE A 335 -9.22 -19.51 13.75
N VAL A 336 -8.90 -19.96 12.52
CA VAL A 336 -9.79 -19.82 11.36
C VAL A 336 -11.06 -20.67 11.53
N ASN A 337 -10.91 -21.92 12.02
CA ASN A 337 -12.04 -22.78 12.29
C ASN A 337 -13.01 -22.16 13.33
N ASN A 338 -12.49 -21.53 14.37
CA ASN A 338 -13.30 -20.80 15.34
C ASN A 338 -14.03 -19.59 14.74
N LEU A 339 -13.39 -18.85 13.84
CA LEU A 339 -14.05 -17.75 13.13
C LEU A 339 -15.23 -18.23 12.29
N PHE A 340 -15.14 -19.44 11.71
CA PHE A 340 -16.15 -19.96 10.79
C PHE A 340 -17.31 -20.63 11.52
N ASN A 341 -17.05 -21.27 12.66
CA ASN A 341 -18.01 -22.14 13.33
C ASN A 341 -18.48 -21.60 14.71
N ASN A 342 -18.03 -20.42 15.15
CA ASN A 342 -18.42 -19.81 16.41
C ASN A 342 -18.82 -18.35 16.22
N ASP A 343 -20.10 -18.10 15.98
CA ASP A 343 -20.64 -16.78 15.69
C ASP A 343 -20.40 -15.78 16.83
N THR A 344 -20.44 -16.22 18.09
CA THR A 344 -20.14 -15.34 19.23
C THR A 344 -18.70 -14.86 19.18
N LYS A 345 -17.76 -15.78 18.96
CA LYS A 345 -16.34 -15.44 18.85
C LYS A 345 -16.05 -14.59 17.63
N TYR A 346 -16.68 -14.91 16.49
CA TYR A 346 -16.58 -14.09 15.30
C TYR A 346 -17.03 -12.64 15.58
N LYS A 347 -18.21 -12.48 16.19
CA LYS A 347 -18.78 -11.16 16.51
C LYS A 347 -17.89 -10.34 17.43
N GLU A 348 -17.27 -10.96 18.44
CA GLU A 348 -16.30 -10.30 19.32
C GLU A 348 -15.10 -9.74 18.50
N ILE A 349 -14.51 -10.57 17.66
CA ILE A 349 -13.34 -10.20 16.86
C ILE A 349 -13.75 -9.15 15.81
N HIS A 350 -14.88 -9.32 15.16
CA HIS A 350 -15.44 -8.37 14.18
C HIS A 350 -15.56 -6.94 14.78
N LEU A 351 -16.17 -6.82 15.94
CA LEU A 351 -16.30 -5.52 16.62
C LEU A 351 -14.95 -4.97 17.08
N SER A 352 -14.05 -5.83 17.53
CA SER A 352 -12.69 -5.45 17.90
C SER A 352 -11.88 -4.94 16.71
N CYS A 353 -12.04 -5.53 15.51
CA CYS A 353 -11.44 -5.02 14.27
C CYS A 353 -11.84 -3.58 14.01
N ILE A 354 -13.15 -3.30 14.03
CA ILE A 354 -13.70 -1.97 13.80
C ILE A 354 -13.15 -0.96 14.81
N GLU A 355 -13.14 -1.32 16.10
CA GLU A 355 -12.66 -0.44 17.16
C GLU A 355 -11.16 -0.12 17.01
N LYS A 356 -10.34 -1.15 16.79
CA LYS A 356 -8.88 -0.99 16.66
C LYS A 356 -8.46 -0.22 15.41
N SER A 357 -9.25 -0.28 14.34
CA SER A 357 -8.98 0.46 13.11
C SER A 357 -9.25 1.96 13.21
N LYS A 358 -9.98 2.43 14.24
CA LYS A 358 -10.32 3.87 14.42
C LYS A 358 -9.12 4.80 14.56
N LYS A 359 -7.98 4.27 14.99
CA LYS A 359 -6.73 5.05 15.12
C LYS A 359 -6.10 5.42 13.78
N TYR A 360 -6.51 4.76 12.68
CA TYR A 360 -5.99 5.00 11.33
C TYR A 360 -6.93 5.94 10.58
N ASP A 361 -6.50 7.19 10.42
CA ASP A 361 -7.32 8.28 9.87
C ASP A 361 -6.47 9.19 8.99
N TRP A 362 -6.90 9.41 7.74
CA TRP A 362 -6.20 10.27 6.80
C TRP A 362 -6.14 11.73 7.26
N THR A 363 -7.13 12.21 8.02
CA THR A 363 -7.07 13.56 8.62
C THR A 363 -5.87 13.70 9.55
N LYS A 364 -5.64 12.67 10.38
CA LYS A 364 -4.48 12.63 11.27
C LYS A 364 -3.17 12.59 10.49
N THR A 365 -3.09 11.74 9.46
CA THR A 365 -1.93 11.62 8.57
C THR A 365 -1.60 12.97 7.93
N ALA A 366 -2.60 13.66 7.39
CA ALA A 366 -2.43 14.98 6.76
C ALA A 366 -1.98 16.06 7.75
N ASN A 367 -2.57 16.10 8.95
CA ASN A 367 -2.18 17.07 10.00
C ASN A 367 -0.74 16.83 10.49
N GLU A 368 -0.32 15.57 10.63
CA GLU A 368 1.07 15.25 10.97
C GLU A 368 2.04 15.70 9.85
N LEU A 369 1.70 15.48 8.58
CA LEU A 369 2.49 15.97 7.44
C LEU A 369 2.52 17.51 7.38
N GLU A 370 1.37 18.17 7.54
CA GLU A 370 1.29 19.63 7.60
C GLU A 370 2.24 20.19 8.65
N SER A 371 2.27 19.58 9.84
CA SER A 371 3.18 20.00 10.92
C SER A 371 4.66 19.86 10.53
N LEU A 372 5.00 18.81 9.75
CA LEU A 372 6.37 18.66 9.23
C LEU A 372 6.71 19.68 8.17
N TYR A 373 5.79 20.01 7.26
CA TYR A 373 6.01 21.05 6.26
C TYR A 373 6.23 22.43 6.93
N GLN A 374 5.41 22.79 7.91
CA GLN A 374 5.53 24.04 8.68
C GLN A 374 6.87 24.16 9.44
N GLN A 375 7.53 23.08 9.77
CA GLN A 375 8.85 23.10 10.41
C GLN A 375 9.99 23.39 9.42
N LEU A 376 9.76 23.21 8.14
CA LEU A 376 10.78 23.35 7.09
C LEU A 376 10.71 24.70 6.37
N VAL A 377 9.55 25.35 6.40
CA VAL A 377 9.25 26.64 5.79
C VAL A 377 9.27 27.73 6.88
#